data_a4709ddc9f72e81c4f7be706f6f6e999
#
_entry.id   a4709ddc9f72e81c4f7be706f6f6e999
#
_cell.length_a   1.000
_cell.length_b   1.000
_cell.length_c   1.000
_cell.angle_alpha   90.00
_cell.angle_beta   90.00
_cell.angle_gamma   90.00
#
_symmetry.space_group_name_H-M   'P 1'
#
loop_
_entity.id
_entity.type
_entity.pdbx_description
1 polymer ?
#
loop_
_entity_poly.entity_id
_entity_poly.type
_entity_poly.pdbx_seq_one_letter_code
_entity_poly.pdbx_strand_id
1 'polypeptide(L)'
;YFLGHIVLMSVAKENKILLATICGAIINAIANIIMIPIFEHNGAAIASVLAELIVTIVLVSESKKYFCLYIERKFVTTELVAVVIMIVEIYILRLVVPVNIYGFFFIVFVSIILYFGTLLVLKNPEILRLINKVRSKGNKKDEVA
;
A
#
# COMPACT_ATOMS: atom_id res chain seq x y z
N TYR A 1 -6.08 4.43 1.21
CA TYR A 1 -7.16 3.68 1.86
C TYR A 1 -7.19 3.92 3.38
N PHE A 2 -6.13 3.51 4.11
CA PHE A 2 -6.11 3.51 5.58
C PHE A 2 -6.35 4.89 6.22
N LEU A 3 -5.71 5.96 5.74
CA LEU A 3 -5.90 7.33 6.26
C LEU A 3 -7.33 7.82 6.06
N GLY A 4 -7.91 7.61 4.88
CA GLY A 4 -9.30 8.00 4.61
C GLY A 4 -10.29 7.27 5.50
N HIS A 5 -10.06 5.99 5.75
CA HIS A 5 -10.86 5.16 6.63
C HIS A 5 -10.83 5.67 8.08
N ILE A 6 -9.63 5.94 8.64
CA ILE A 6 -9.50 6.46 10.01
C ILE A 6 -10.18 7.81 10.17
N VAL A 7 -10.00 8.74 9.22
CA VAL A 7 -10.64 10.05 9.27
C VAL A 7 -12.15 9.93 9.29
N LEU A 8 -12.73 9.11 8.43
CA LEU A 8 -14.20 8.94 8.37
C LEU A 8 -14.74 8.22 9.62
N MET A 9 -14.00 7.27 10.19
CA MET A 9 -14.38 6.68 11.48
C MET A 9 -14.36 7.70 12.62
N SER A 10 -13.33 8.56 12.69
CA SER A 10 -13.21 9.55 13.76
C SER A 10 -14.31 10.62 13.76
N VAL A 11 -14.96 10.86 12.61
CA VAL A 11 -16.10 11.76 12.46
C VAL A 11 -17.45 11.05 12.39
N ALA A 12 -17.52 9.78 12.79
CA ALA A 12 -18.74 8.95 12.80
C ALA A 12 -19.45 8.89 11.43
N LYS A 13 -18.69 8.82 10.33
CA LYS A 13 -19.21 8.70 8.96
C LYS A 13 -19.00 7.29 8.38
N GLU A 14 -19.23 6.28 9.19
CA GLU A 14 -19.08 4.85 8.83
C GLU A 14 -19.91 4.46 7.60
N ASN A 15 -21.09 5.07 7.43
CA ASN A 15 -21.93 4.82 6.25
C ASN A 15 -21.22 5.18 4.93
N LYS A 16 -20.30 6.16 4.94
CA LYS A 16 -19.51 6.52 3.76
C LYS A 16 -18.45 5.48 3.45
N ILE A 17 -17.87 4.88 4.49
CA ILE A 17 -16.93 3.78 4.37
C ILE A 17 -17.66 2.55 3.79
N LEU A 18 -18.81 2.22 4.37
CA LEU A 18 -19.64 1.11 3.90
C LEU A 18 -20.03 1.28 2.43
N LEU A 19 -20.48 2.46 2.03
CA LEU A 19 -20.83 2.76 0.64
C LEU A 19 -19.63 2.59 -0.29
N ALA A 20 -18.47 3.13 0.07
CA ALA A 20 -17.25 2.98 -0.72
C ALA A 20 -16.84 1.51 -0.90
N THR A 21 -16.94 0.72 0.18
CA THR A 21 -16.61 -0.70 0.16
C THR A 21 -17.58 -1.50 -0.72
N ILE A 22 -18.89 -1.22 -0.63
CA ILE A 22 -19.91 -1.86 -1.48
C ILE A 22 -19.65 -1.52 -2.95
N CYS A 23 -19.40 -0.26 -3.28
CA CYS A 23 -19.07 0.15 -4.64
C CYS A 23 -17.81 -0.59 -5.14
N GLY A 24 -16.77 -0.68 -4.31
CA GLY A 24 -15.55 -1.42 -4.64
C GLY A 24 -15.81 -2.90 -4.91
N ALA A 25 -16.62 -3.54 -4.07
CA ALA A 25 -16.98 -4.95 -4.26
C ALA A 25 -17.75 -5.19 -5.57
N ILE A 26 -18.70 -4.33 -5.90
CA ILE A 26 -19.45 -4.39 -7.16
C ILE A 26 -18.51 -4.21 -8.36
N ILE A 27 -17.65 -3.21 -8.32
CA ILE A 27 -16.68 -2.95 -9.39
C ILE A 27 -15.71 -4.12 -9.54
N ASN A 28 -15.21 -4.67 -8.42
CA ASN A 28 -14.35 -5.85 -8.44
C ASN A 28 -15.03 -7.05 -9.10
N ALA A 29 -16.29 -7.31 -8.76
CA ALA A 29 -17.06 -8.40 -9.35
C ALA A 29 -17.24 -8.21 -10.87
N ILE A 30 -17.65 -7.01 -11.30
CA ILE A 30 -17.83 -6.69 -12.71
C ILE A 30 -16.49 -6.79 -13.49
N ALA A 31 -15.44 -6.19 -12.92
CA ALA A 31 -14.11 -6.23 -13.53
C ALA A 31 -13.56 -7.66 -13.64
N ASN A 32 -13.79 -8.52 -12.65
CA ASN A 32 -13.43 -9.94 -12.72
C ASN A 32 -14.15 -10.68 -13.84
N ILE A 33 -15.46 -10.46 -13.99
CA ILE A 33 -16.25 -11.09 -15.07
C ILE A 33 -15.70 -10.73 -16.45
N ILE A 34 -15.20 -9.50 -16.61
CA ILE A 34 -14.67 -9.01 -17.91
C ILE A 34 -13.20 -9.41 -18.09
N MET A 35 -12.38 -9.28 -17.04
CA MET A 35 -10.92 -9.40 -17.15
C MET A 35 -10.42 -10.85 -17.05
N ILE A 36 -11.07 -11.71 -16.26
CA ILE A 36 -10.64 -13.10 -16.09
C ILE A 36 -10.70 -13.87 -17.42
N PRO A 37 -11.77 -13.79 -18.25
CA PRO A 37 -11.80 -14.50 -19.53
C PRO A 37 -10.72 -14.05 -20.52
N ILE A 38 -10.18 -12.82 -20.38
CA ILE A 38 -9.20 -12.24 -21.30
C ILE A 38 -7.76 -12.49 -20.82
N PHE A 39 -7.52 -12.34 -19.52
CA PHE A 39 -6.19 -12.33 -18.90
C PHE A 39 -6.00 -13.42 -17.84
N GLU A 40 -6.96 -14.32 -17.67
CA GLU A 40 -6.94 -15.39 -16.67
C GLU A 40 -6.67 -14.85 -15.25
N HIS A 41 -5.72 -15.47 -14.52
CA HIS A 41 -5.35 -15.02 -13.16
C HIS A 41 -4.77 -13.59 -13.12
N ASN A 42 -4.14 -13.10 -14.19
CA ASN A 42 -3.70 -11.70 -14.26
C ASN A 42 -4.90 -10.75 -14.33
N GLY A 43 -5.99 -11.17 -14.96
CA GLY A 43 -7.25 -10.41 -14.99
C GLY A 43 -7.83 -10.17 -13.60
N ALA A 44 -7.81 -11.19 -12.74
CA ALA A 44 -8.25 -11.06 -11.35
C ALA A 44 -7.38 -10.07 -10.54
N ALA A 45 -6.06 -10.08 -10.75
CA ALA A 45 -5.16 -9.14 -10.12
C ALA A 45 -5.45 -7.68 -10.56
N ILE A 46 -5.66 -7.46 -11.86
CA ILE A 46 -6.00 -6.14 -12.42
C ILE A 46 -7.33 -5.65 -11.86
N ALA A 47 -8.35 -6.52 -11.83
CA ALA A 47 -9.67 -6.19 -11.29
C ALA A 47 -9.60 -5.76 -9.83
N SER A 48 -8.82 -6.45 -9.00
CA SER A 48 -8.63 -6.12 -7.60
C SER A 48 -7.93 -4.77 -7.42
N VAL A 49 -6.89 -4.48 -8.20
CA VAL A 49 -6.20 -3.19 -8.16
C VAL A 49 -7.12 -2.05 -8.56
N LEU A 50 -7.93 -2.22 -9.60
CA LEU A 50 -8.90 -1.21 -10.06
C LEU A 50 -9.96 -0.93 -8.99
N ALA A 51 -10.51 -1.97 -8.36
CA ALA A 51 -11.49 -1.82 -7.30
C ALA A 51 -10.91 -1.05 -6.09
N GLU A 52 -9.72 -1.42 -5.63
CA GLU A 52 -9.04 -0.78 -4.52
C GLU A 52 -8.70 0.69 -4.81
N LEU A 53 -8.32 0.99 -6.05
CA LEU A 53 -8.05 2.35 -6.49
C LEU A 53 -9.31 3.22 -6.40
N ILE A 54 -10.46 2.70 -6.86
CA ILE A 54 -11.74 3.42 -6.81
C ILE A 54 -12.19 3.64 -5.36
N VAL A 55 -12.13 2.61 -4.51
CA VAL A 55 -12.42 2.74 -3.07
C VAL A 55 -11.55 3.82 -2.44
N THR A 56 -10.26 3.82 -2.74
CA THR A 56 -9.31 4.80 -2.23
C THR A 56 -9.67 6.23 -2.67
N ILE A 57 -10.00 6.43 -3.95
CA ILE A 57 -10.43 7.74 -4.47
C ILE A 57 -11.69 8.23 -3.74
N VAL A 58 -12.69 7.36 -3.56
CA VAL A 58 -13.92 7.73 -2.85
C VAL A 58 -13.65 8.10 -1.40
N LEU A 59 -12.89 7.28 -0.67
CA LEU A 59 -12.55 7.54 0.73
C LEU A 59 -11.74 8.83 0.90
N VAL A 60 -10.76 9.07 0.05
CA VAL A 60 -9.95 10.30 0.08
C VAL A 60 -10.80 11.53 -0.24
N SER A 61 -11.70 11.44 -1.23
CA SER A 61 -12.60 12.53 -1.60
C SER A 61 -13.55 12.90 -0.47
N GLU A 62 -14.13 11.90 0.20
CA GLU A 62 -15.00 12.13 1.35
C GLU A 62 -14.21 12.65 2.57
N SER A 63 -13.02 12.12 2.82
CA SER A 63 -12.17 12.53 3.96
C SER A 63 -11.70 13.98 3.86
N LYS A 64 -11.44 14.49 2.66
CA LYS A 64 -11.04 15.89 2.41
C LYS A 64 -12.07 16.91 2.90
N LYS A 65 -13.34 16.51 3.05
CA LYS A 65 -14.40 17.39 3.56
C LYS A 65 -14.28 17.68 5.05
N TYR A 66 -13.59 16.80 5.79
CA TYR A 66 -13.48 16.85 7.25
C TYR A 66 -12.07 17.16 7.73
N PHE A 67 -11.06 16.86 6.90
CA PHE A 67 -9.66 17.03 7.25
C PHE A 67 -8.85 17.55 6.06
N CYS A 68 -7.96 18.53 6.31
CA CYS A 68 -6.97 18.94 5.32
C CYS A 68 -5.88 17.87 5.25
N LEU A 69 -5.99 16.95 4.29
CA LEU A 69 -4.98 15.93 4.05
C LEU A 69 -3.76 16.60 3.39
N TYR A 70 -2.78 16.96 4.20
CA TYR A 70 -1.48 17.43 3.70
C TYR A 70 -0.60 16.21 3.42
N ILE A 71 -0.50 15.86 2.15
CA ILE A 71 0.40 14.80 1.70
C ILE A 71 1.68 15.47 1.18
N GLU A 72 2.79 15.25 1.86
CA GLU A 72 4.09 15.75 1.42
C GLU A 72 4.44 15.17 0.04
N ARG A 73 4.75 16.01 -0.93
CA ARG A 73 5.16 15.56 -2.28
C ARG A 73 6.34 14.59 -2.22
N LYS A 74 7.28 14.84 -1.29
CA LYS A 74 8.43 13.97 -1.08
C LYS A 74 8.03 12.56 -0.67
N PHE A 75 7.01 12.42 0.17
CA PHE A 75 6.47 11.11 0.55
C PHE A 75 5.97 10.34 -0.68
N VAL A 76 5.11 10.95 -1.48
CA VAL A 76 4.53 10.31 -2.68
C VAL A 76 5.62 9.93 -3.69
N THR A 77 6.58 10.81 -3.93
CA THR A 77 7.64 10.53 -4.91
C THR A 77 8.58 9.41 -4.44
N THR A 78 8.94 9.37 -3.17
CA THR A 78 9.79 8.28 -2.64
C THR A 78 9.07 6.93 -2.66
N GLU A 79 7.77 6.90 -2.35
CA GLU A 79 6.97 5.68 -2.46
C GLU A 79 6.87 5.18 -3.91
N LEU A 80 6.57 6.07 -4.86
CA LEU A 80 6.51 5.71 -6.28
C LEU A 80 7.84 5.15 -6.79
N VAL A 81 8.95 5.79 -6.43
CA VAL A 81 10.30 5.29 -6.81
C VAL A 81 10.56 3.92 -6.21
N ALA A 82 10.26 3.71 -4.93
CA ALA A 82 10.45 2.43 -4.26
C ALA A 82 9.61 1.31 -4.91
N VAL A 83 8.36 1.60 -5.26
CA VAL A 83 7.48 0.64 -5.96
C VAL A 83 8.01 0.30 -7.34
N VAL A 84 8.49 1.28 -8.11
CA VAL A 84 9.08 1.03 -9.44
C VAL A 84 10.32 0.16 -9.33
N ILE A 85 11.22 0.45 -8.39
CA ILE A 85 12.41 -0.38 -8.14
C ILE A 85 12.02 -1.81 -7.77
N MET A 86 11.03 -1.99 -6.90
CA MET A 86 10.52 -3.30 -6.51
C MET A 86 9.93 -4.08 -7.70
N ILE A 87 9.18 -3.42 -8.58
CA ILE A 87 8.62 -4.07 -9.79
C ILE A 87 9.75 -4.55 -10.72
N VAL A 88 10.76 -3.73 -10.95
CA VAL A 88 11.91 -4.08 -11.79
C VAL A 88 12.69 -5.25 -11.16
N GLU A 89 12.91 -5.21 -9.86
CA GLU A 89 13.59 -6.28 -9.12
C GLU A 89 12.83 -7.61 -9.23
N ILE A 90 11.51 -7.63 -8.97
CA ILE A 90 10.68 -8.83 -9.08
C ILE A 90 10.77 -9.39 -10.52
N TYR A 91 10.73 -8.53 -11.53
CA TYR A 91 10.85 -8.95 -12.91
C TYR A 91 12.20 -9.64 -13.19
N ILE A 92 13.30 -9.05 -12.72
CA ILE A 92 14.64 -9.62 -12.88
C ILE A 92 14.78 -10.95 -12.12
N LEU A 93 14.35 -11.00 -10.85
CA LEU A 93 14.44 -12.22 -10.05
C LEU A 93 13.62 -13.37 -10.65
N ARG A 94 12.45 -13.06 -11.22
CA ARG A 94 11.61 -14.06 -11.89
C ARG A 94 12.29 -14.70 -13.10
N LEU A 95 13.25 -14.03 -13.74
CA LEU A 95 14.01 -14.59 -14.86
C LEU A 95 15.12 -15.56 -14.41
N VAL A 96 15.61 -15.38 -13.17
CA VAL A 96 16.77 -16.13 -12.64
C VAL A 96 16.34 -17.23 -11.68
N VAL A 97 15.33 -16.98 -10.86
CA VAL A 97 14.87 -17.90 -9.82
C VAL A 97 13.82 -18.86 -10.38
N PRO A 98 13.98 -20.18 -10.17
CA PRO A 98 13.00 -21.16 -10.65
C PRO A 98 11.62 -20.94 -10.01
N VAL A 99 10.56 -21.13 -10.81
CA VAL A 99 9.17 -20.93 -10.38
C VAL A 99 8.71 -22.15 -9.56
N ASN A 100 9.17 -22.21 -8.31
CA ASN A 100 8.72 -23.17 -7.33
C ASN A 100 8.34 -22.44 -6.01
N ILE A 101 7.77 -23.16 -5.07
CA ILE A 101 7.28 -22.56 -3.82
C ILE A 101 8.42 -21.88 -3.02
N TYR A 102 9.60 -22.44 -3.02
CA TYR A 102 10.77 -21.86 -2.34
C TYR A 102 11.27 -20.60 -3.05
N GLY A 103 11.32 -20.61 -4.38
CA GLY A 103 11.65 -19.44 -5.21
C GLY A 103 10.66 -18.30 -4.99
N PHE A 104 9.37 -18.59 -4.87
CA PHE A 104 8.36 -17.60 -4.56
C PHE A 104 8.63 -16.90 -3.21
N PHE A 105 8.82 -17.67 -2.13
CA PHE A 105 9.11 -17.09 -0.81
C PHE A 105 10.43 -16.31 -0.81
N PHE A 106 11.45 -16.77 -1.53
CA PHE A 106 12.72 -16.08 -1.67
C PHE A 106 12.54 -14.71 -2.34
N ILE A 107 11.82 -14.64 -3.47
CA ILE A 107 11.54 -13.38 -4.16
C ILE A 107 10.78 -12.42 -3.24
N VAL A 108 9.74 -12.88 -2.57
CA VAL A 108 8.96 -12.04 -1.65
C VAL A 108 9.84 -11.50 -0.52
N PHE A 109 10.70 -12.32 0.07
CA PHE A 109 11.58 -11.90 1.16
C PHE A 109 12.61 -10.85 0.72
N VAL A 110 13.24 -11.06 -0.44
CA VAL A 110 14.19 -10.11 -1.01
C VAL A 110 13.51 -8.80 -1.37
N SER A 111 12.30 -8.84 -1.97
CA SER A 111 11.54 -7.64 -2.33
C SER A 111 11.16 -6.80 -1.11
N ILE A 112 10.78 -7.43 0.00
CA ILE A 112 10.50 -6.72 1.25
C ILE A 112 11.75 -5.98 1.75
N ILE A 113 12.90 -6.65 1.78
CA ILE A 113 14.17 -6.05 2.24
C ILE A 113 14.57 -4.88 1.34
N LEU A 114 14.50 -5.07 0.02
CA LEU A 114 14.84 -4.04 -0.96
C LEU A 114 13.90 -2.84 -0.88
N TYR A 115 12.60 -3.06 -0.74
CA TYR A 115 11.62 -1.98 -0.58
C TYR A 115 11.91 -1.11 0.64
N PHE A 116 12.07 -1.73 1.82
CA PHE A 116 12.41 -0.98 3.03
C PHE A 116 13.79 -0.33 2.94
N GLY A 117 14.78 -1.01 2.37
CA GLY A 117 16.11 -0.47 2.11
C GLY A 117 16.07 0.77 1.23
N THR A 118 15.29 0.74 0.15
CA THR A 118 15.10 1.89 -0.76
C THR A 118 14.46 3.08 -0.03
N LEU A 119 13.44 2.85 0.78
CA LEU A 119 12.78 3.91 1.56
C LEU A 119 13.73 4.54 2.59
N LEU A 120 14.63 3.75 3.20
CA LEU A 120 15.68 4.26 4.10
C LEU A 120 16.69 5.11 3.35
N VAL A 121 17.19 4.65 2.20
CA VAL A 121 18.16 5.39 1.37
C VAL A 121 17.57 6.71 0.86
N LEU A 122 16.32 6.70 0.42
CA LEU A 122 15.60 7.89 -0.05
C LEU A 122 15.16 8.82 1.10
N LYS A 123 15.45 8.44 2.35
CA LYS A 123 15.07 9.21 3.55
C LYS A 123 13.57 9.56 3.55
N ASN A 124 12.73 8.55 3.35
CA ASN A 124 11.28 8.71 3.41
C ASN A 124 10.88 9.28 4.79
N PRO A 125 10.08 10.37 4.84
CA PRO A 125 9.76 11.05 6.08
C PRO A 125 9.03 10.17 7.10
N GLU A 126 8.19 9.24 6.66
CA GLU A 126 7.47 8.33 7.56
C GLU A 126 8.40 7.30 8.21
N ILE A 127 9.32 6.70 7.44
CA ILE A 127 10.31 5.75 7.96
C ILE A 127 11.21 6.44 9.00
N LEU A 128 11.67 7.66 8.71
CA LEU A 128 12.48 8.42 9.67
C LEU A 128 11.71 8.75 10.96
N ARG A 129 10.43 9.10 10.86
CA ARG A 129 9.56 9.31 12.03
C ARG A 129 9.40 8.03 12.85
N LEU A 130 9.21 6.87 12.21
CA LEU A 130 9.10 5.58 12.89
C LEU A 130 10.39 5.21 13.62
N ILE A 131 11.55 5.33 12.96
CA ILE A 131 12.86 5.05 13.56
C ILE A 131 13.10 5.95 14.79
N ASN A 132 12.84 7.25 14.67
CA ASN A 132 13.01 8.19 15.78
C ASN A 132 12.05 7.87 16.95
N LYS A 133 10.83 7.43 16.65
CA LYS A 133 9.85 7.03 17.66
C LYS A 133 10.26 5.75 18.42
N VAL A 134 10.81 4.78 17.70
CA VAL A 134 11.33 3.54 18.29
C VAL A 134 12.56 3.84 19.15
N ARG A 135 13.49 4.65 18.65
CA ARG A 135 14.70 5.06 19.37
C ARG A 135 14.37 5.82 20.66
N SER A 136 13.40 6.73 20.62
CA SER A 136 12.94 7.49 21.78
C SER A 136 12.26 6.62 22.86
N LYS A 137 11.57 5.54 22.43
CA LYS A 137 10.99 4.56 23.36
C LYS A 137 12.05 3.64 23.99
N GLY A 138 13.14 3.32 23.28
CA GLY A 138 14.27 2.58 23.81
C GLY A 138 14.97 3.36 24.92
N ASN A 139 15.32 4.60 24.67
CA ASN A 139 15.99 5.46 25.67
C ASN A 139 15.18 5.66 26.96
N LYS A 140 13.83 5.72 26.87
CA LYS A 140 12.98 5.83 28.06
C LYS A 140 12.93 4.53 28.91
N LYS A 141 13.23 3.38 28.33
CA LYS A 141 13.30 2.13 29.08
C LYS A 141 14.61 2.01 29.85
N ASP A 142 15.69 2.56 29.29
CA ASP A 142 17.02 2.53 29.92
C ASP A 142 17.16 3.57 31.05
N GLU A 143 16.29 4.61 31.09
CA GLU A 143 16.23 5.59 32.19
C GLU A 143 15.38 5.13 33.40
N VAL A 144 14.58 4.07 33.23
CA VAL A 144 13.66 3.56 34.29
C VAL A 144 14.17 2.21 34.89
N ALA A 145 15.26 1.68 34.35
CA ALA A 145 15.93 0.47 34.86
C ALA A 145 17.18 0.82 35.65
#